data_f34539e45e41456de00f58c6ce564ea0
#
_entry.id   f34539e45e41456de00f58c6ce564ea0
#
_cell.length_a   1.000
_cell.length_b   1.000
_cell.length_c   1.000
_cell.angle_alpha   90.00
_cell.angle_beta   90.00
_cell.angle_gamma   90.00
#
_symmetry.space_group_name_H-M   'P 1'
#
loop_
_entity.id
_entity.type
_entity.pdbx_description
1 polymer ?
#
loop_
_entity_poly.entity_id
_entity_poly.type
_entity_poly.pdbx_seq_one_letter_code
_entity_poly.pdbx_strand_id
1 'polypeptide(L)'
;MSDYSLSLVREEQEKCIGCKACMKGCPMLHKYCHNPKDLLTELLNEGAFDYKLPYSCMLCGYCAEVCPTGVDLKALFLQLRKDVVNESKGKLPKELNSKAVDFHQSFSFSRIFTSDIQNLQSRTIFFPGCALMANSPEIVENTYNYLREVIPGTGIYAKCCGKPTLFMGKEGKFREYFGILEKEFREKGVERIITGCQNCFMTIGQNSKGLEVVSLWEVLATKGIPKEKAGIGKDLDFDFTLHDPCPTRSVNIIHESVRSILEQLGLSYGEMKFNRNRTLCCGSGGMVGLTEPKIAKDHTSRRASEASADYIITYCQECTESMRRGGKKSYHILDLLFRDDFQNMKQENK
;
A
#
# COMPACT_ATOMS: atom_id res chain seq x y z
N MET A 1 -2.26 24.93 -13.73
CA MET A 1 -1.95 24.61 -12.30
C MET A 1 -2.56 25.66 -11.39
N SER A 2 -2.99 25.30 -10.20
CA SER A 2 -3.37 26.26 -9.15
C SER A 2 -2.16 27.07 -8.64
N ASP A 3 -2.41 28.24 -8.06
CA ASP A 3 -1.34 29.06 -7.42
C ASP A 3 -0.60 28.29 -6.34
N TYR A 4 -1.34 27.45 -5.59
CA TYR A 4 -0.75 26.58 -4.57
C TYR A 4 0.20 25.55 -5.19
N SER A 5 -0.16 24.94 -6.31
CA SER A 5 0.69 23.98 -7.00
C SER A 5 1.93 24.63 -7.59
N LEU A 6 1.80 25.85 -8.15
CA LEU A 6 2.95 26.63 -8.62
C LEU A 6 3.93 26.96 -7.48
N SER A 7 3.40 27.35 -6.31
CA SER A 7 4.21 27.58 -5.11
C SER A 7 4.95 26.31 -4.67
N LEU A 8 4.26 25.16 -4.67
CA LEU A 8 4.87 23.88 -4.31
C LEU A 8 5.94 23.44 -5.31
N VAL A 9 5.69 23.60 -6.63
CA VAL A 9 6.70 23.28 -7.66
C VAL A 9 7.95 24.14 -7.46
N ARG A 10 7.79 25.44 -7.14
CA ARG A 10 8.92 26.35 -6.88
C ARG A 10 9.71 25.91 -5.67
N GLU A 11 9.05 25.61 -4.56
CA GLU A 11 9.69 25.11 -3.34
C GLU A 11 10.52 23.84 -3.62
N GLU A 12 9.93 22.87 -4.33
CA GLU A 12 10.61 21.62 -4.65
C GLU A 12 11.76 21.80 -5.67
N GLN A 13 11.63 22.77 -6.59
CA GLN A 13 12.67 23.10 -7.55
C GLN A 13 13.88 23.77 -6.87
N GLU A 14 13.65 24.67 -5.92
CA GLU A 14 14.69 25.32 -5.13
C GLU A 14 15.49 24.32 -4.31
N LYS A 15 14.81 23.33 -3.67
CA LYS A 15 15.46 22.22 -2.95
C LYS A 15 16.27 21.31 -3.88
N CYS A 16 15.86 21.14 -5.13
CA CYS A 16 16.42 20.11 -6.01
C CYS A 16 17.82 20.51 -6.53
N ILE A 17 18.82 19.74 -6.16
CA ILE A 17 20.22 19.92 -6.63
C ILE A 17 20.55 19.12 -7.91
N GLY A 18 19.59 18.42 -8.52
CA GLY A 18 19.78 17.66 -9.74
C GLY A 18 20.61 16.38 -9.60
N CYS A 19 20.78 15.83 -8.41
CA CYS A 19 21.65 14.67 -8.15
C CYS A 19 21.15 13.34 -8.72
N LYS A 20 19.90 13.26 -9.19
CA LYS A 20 19.25 12.08 -9.80
C LYS A 20 19.10 10.86 -8.87
N ALA A 21 19.32 10.98 -7.56
CA ALA A 21 19.19 9.87 -6.63
C ALA A 21 17.79 9.21 -6.67
N CYS A 22 16.74 10.03 -6.79
CA CYS A 22 15.35 9.60 -6.90
C CYS A 22 15.03 8.81 -8.20
N MET A 23 15.81 8.99 -9.25
CA MET A 23 15.60 8.29 -10.52
C MET A 23 16.05 6.83 -10.47
N LYS A 24 17.05 6.47 -9.64
CA LYS A 24 17.63 5.12 -9.60
C LYS A 24 16.59 4.00 -9.41
N GLY A 25 15.45 4.30 -8.82
CA GLY A 25 14.38 3.36 -8.53
C GLY A 25 13.06 3.63 -9.24
N CYS A 26 12.97 4.59 -10.17
CA CYS A 26 11.71 5.09 -10.67
C CYS A 26 11.61 5.08 -12.21
N PRO A 27 11.02 4.03 -12.83
CA PRO A 27 10.75 4.00 -14.27
C PRO A 27 9.95 5.22 -14.77
N MET A 28 9.03 5.74 -13.95
CA MET A 28 8.24 6.91 -14.30
C MET A 28 9.13 8.14 -14.52
N LEU A 29 10.07 8.45 -13.60
CA LEU A 29 10.96 9.59 -13.77
C LEU A 29 11.83 9.44 -15.01
N HIS A 30 12.31 8.25 -15.32
CA HIS A 30 13.06 7.99 -16.56
C HIS A 30 12.27 8.23 -17.85
N LYS A 31 10.93 8.05 -17.80
CA LYS A 31 10.06 8.35 -18.94
C LYS A 31 9.88 9.86 -19.15
N TYR A 32 9.78 10.62 -18.06
CA TYR A 32 9.35 12.03 -18.14
C TYR A 32 10.48 13.04 -18.05
N CYS A 33 11.68 12.66 -17.59
CA CYS A 33 12.79 13.60 -17.50
C CYS A 33 14.17 12.92 -17.54
N HIS A 34 15.15 13.67 -17.97
CA HIS A 34 16.58 13.31 -17.81
C HIS A 34 17.11 13.73 -16.43
N ASN A 35 16.50 14.75 -15.84
CA ASN A 35 16.82 15.28 -14.52
C ASN A 35 15.55 15.85 -13.88
N PRO A 36 15.20 15.47 -12.65
CA PRO A 36 14.03 16.02 -11.96
C PRO A 36 14.05 17.54 -11.77
N LYS A 37 15.23 18.17 -11.68
CA LYS A 37 15.33 19.63 -11.59
C LYS A 37 14.87 20.31 -12.87
N ASP A 38 15.20 19.73 -14.03
CA ASP A 38 14.77 20.26 -15.33
C ASP A 38 13.25 20.14 -15.48
N LEU A 39 12.66 19.00 -15.09
CA LEU A 39 11.21 18.80 -15.06
C LEU A 39 10.51 19.86 -14.19
N LEU A 40 11.01 20.10 -12.99
CA LEU A 40 10.44 21.12 -12.09
C LEU A 40 10.57 22.54 -12.67
N THR A 41 11.69 22.84 -13.34
CA THR A 41 11.91 24.13 -14.03
C THR A 41 10.94 24.29 -15.21
N GLU A 42 10.74 23.25 -16.00
CA GLU A 42 9.76 23.23 -17.11
C GLU A 42 8.33 23.47 -16.60
N LEU A 43 7.92 22.78 -15.55
CA LEU A 43 6.61 22.99 -14.91
C LEU A 43 6.38 24.43 -14.44
N LEU A 44 7.44 25.09 -13.92
CA LEU A 44 7.36 26.50 -13.52
C LEU A 44 7.24 27.44 -14.71
N ASN A 45 8.03 27.21 -15.75
CA ASN A 45 8.04 28.08 -16.93
C ASN A 45 6.75 28.00 -17.73
N GLU A 46 6.18 26.80 -17.87
CA GLU A 46 4.96 26.58 -18.64
C GLU A 46 3.70 26.92 -17.84
N GLY A 47 3.74 26.83 -16.50
CA GLY A 47 2.55 26.99 -15.65
C GLY A 47 1.47 25.92 -15.89
N ALA A 48 1.79 24.87 -16.68
CA ALA A 48 0.90 23.80 -17.12
C ALA A 48 1.62 22.45 -17.15
N PHE A 49 0.88 21.36 -17.27
CA PHE A 49 1.43 20.01 -17.40
C PHE A 49 0.46 19.07 -18.12
N ASP A 50 1.00 18.03 -18.76
CA ASP A 50 0.18 16.91 -19.24
C ASP A 50 -0.36 16.13 -18.04
N TYR A 51 -1.68 15.96 -17.97
CA TYR A 51 -2.33 15.22 -16.89
C TYR A 51 -1.80 13.79 -16.73
N LYS A 52 -1.22 13.18 -17.76
CA LYS A 52 -0.59 11.85 -17.66
C LYS A 52 0.61 11.85 -16.73
N LEU A 53 1.35 12.96 -16.63
CA LEU A 53 2.53 13.07 -15.76
C LEU A 53 2.21 12.67 -14.30
N PRO A 54 1.31 13.37 -13.57
CA PRO A 54 1.03 13.01 -12.19
C PRO A 54 0.35 11.63 -12.05
N TYR A 55 -0.47 11.22 -13.03
CA TYR A 55 -1.13 9.90 -13.00
C TYR A 55 -0.21 8.74 -13.38
N SER A 56 1.01 8.99 -13.80
CA SER A 56 2.07 8.00 -13.99
C SER A 56 2.86 7.72 -12.70
N CYS A 57 2.71 8.55 -11.66
CA CYS A 57 3.43 8.38 -10.40
C CYS A 57 2.75 7.34 -9.50
N MET A 58 3.53 6.37 -9.00
CA MET A 58 3.06 5.35 -8.04
C MET A 58 2.72 5.91 -6.66
N LEU A 59 3.02 7.17 -6.38
CA LEU A 59 2.88 7.81 -5.06
C LEU A 59 3.55 7.00 -3.93
N CYS A 60 4.64 6.31 -4.24
CA CYS A 60 5.34 5.40 -3.33
C CYS A 60 6.28 6.10 -2.33
N GLY A 61 6.67 7.35 -2.59
CA GLY A 61 7.51 8.15 -1.71
C GLY A 61 9.02 7.79 -1.72
N TYR A 62 9.49 6.92 -2.61
CA TYR A 62 10.92 6.59 -2.71
C TYR A 62 11.78 7.84 -3.00
N CYS A 63 11.30 8.72 -3.87
CA CYS A 63 11.99 9.96 -4.23
C CYS A 63 12.25 10.87 -3.03
N ALA A 64 11.29 11.00 -2.12
CA ALA A 64 11.45 11.78 -0.88
C ALA A 64 12.43 11.12 0.09
N GLU A 65 12.36 9.79 0.22
CA GLU A 65 13.22 9.02 1.14
C GLU A 65 14.72 9.10 0.79
N VAL A 66 15.04 9.10 -0.50
CA VAL A 66 16.45 9.09 -0.94
C VAL A 66 16.98 10.48 -1.28
N CYS A 67 16.15 11.52 -1.14
CA CYS A 67 16.56 12.88 -1.47
C CYS A 67 17.39 13.52 -0.35
N PRO A 68 18.65 13.92 -0.60
CA PRO A 68 19.49 14.53 0.43
C PRO A 68 19.02 15.93 0.84
N THR A 69 18.17 16.57 0.04
CA THR A 69 17.68 17.94 0.25
C THR A 69 16.17 18.00 0.55
N GLY A 70 15.52 16.84 0.70
CA GLY A 70 14.13 16.77 1.13
C GLY A 70 13.07 17.09 0.07
N VAL A 71 13.38 16.91 -1.22
CA VAL A 71 12.38 17.06 -2.32
C VAL A 71 11.30 15.97 -2.19
N ASP A 72 10.02 16.35 -2.13
CA ASP A 72 8.87 15.42 -2.09
C ASP A 72 8.02 15.45 -3.37
N LEU A 73 8.50 14.76 -4.40
CA LEU A 73 7.73 14.60 -5.65
C LEU A 73 6.43 13.82 -5.47
N LYS A 74 6.28 12.99 -4.40
CA LYS A 74 5.02 12.30 -4.12
C LYS A 74 3.93 13.29 -3.72
N ALA A 75 4.24 14.22 -2.81
CA ALA A 75 3.30 15.26 -2.39
C ALA A 75 2.95 16.17 -3.59
N LEU A 76 3.94 16.58 -4.37
CA LEU A 76 3.75 17.38 -5.56
C LEU A 76 2.82 16.69 -6.56
N PHE A 77 3.10 15.46 -6.99
CA PHE A 77 2.27 14.77 -7.98
C PHE A 77 0.87 14.45 -7.46
N LEU A 78 0.69 14.21 -6.17
CA LEU A 78 -0.65 14.09 -5.59
C LEU A 78 -1.41 15.43 -5.66
N GLN A 79 -0.73 16.55 -5.42
CA GLN A 79 -1.33 17.87 -5.55
C GLN A 79 -1.71 18.18 -7.01
N LEU A 80 -0.86 17.87 -7.97
CA LEU A 80 -1.19 18.03 -9.39
C LEU A 80 -2.40 17.17 -9.81
N ARG A 81 -2.59 15.97 -9.25
CA ARG A 81 -3.82 15.18 -9.46
C ARG A 81 -5.06 15.90 -8.93
N LYS A 82 -4.95 16.59 -7.78
CA LYS A 82 -6.05 17.39 -7.24
C LYS A 82 -6.40 18.57 -8.17
N ASP A 83 -5.40 19.21 -8.76
CA ASP A 83 -5.63 20.27 -9.76
C ASP A 83 -6.40 19.73 -10.96
N VAL A 84 -6.00 18.58 -11.54
CA VAL A 84 -6.72 17.94 -12.64
C VAL A 84 -8.19 17.67 -12.27
N VAL A 85 -8.46 17.17 -11.07
CA VAL A 85 -9.83 16.92 -10.58
C VAL A 85 -10.62 18.22 -10.46
N ASN A 86 -10.01 19.28 -9.94
CA ASN A 86 -10.68 20.57 -9.74
C ASN A 86 -11.01 21.24 -11.07
N GLU A 87 -10.04 21.33 -12.00
CA GLU A 87 -10.20 21.89 -13.33
C GLU A 87 -11.27 21.13 -14.16
N SER A 88 -11.28 19.80 -14.03
CA SER A 88 -12.26 18.94 -14.72
C SER A 88 -13.61 18.82 -14.01
N LYS A 89 -13.81 19.53 -12.89
CA LYS A 89 -15.01 19.43 -12.03
C LYS A 89 -15.35 17.96 -11.67
N GLY A 90 -14.31 17.15 -11.41
CA GLY A 90 -14.42 15.75 -11.05
C GLY A 90 -14.62 14.77 -12.22
N LYS A 91 -14.77 15.26 -13.45
CA LYS A 91 -14.93 14.43 -14.66
C LYS A 91 -13.58 14.18 -15.32
N LEU A 92 -12.77 13.35 -14.70
CA LEU A 92 -11.44 13.01 -15.22
C LEU A 92 -11.49 12.50 -16.67
N PRO A 93 -10.40 12.71 -17.46
CA PRO A 93 -10.24 12.14 -18.79
C PRO A 93 -10.55 10.64 -18.80
N LYS A 94 -11.22 10.18 -19.87
CA LYS A 94 -11.64 8.76 -19.98
C LYS A 94 -10.45 7.80 -19.97
N GLU A 95 -9.33 8.23 -20.48
CA GLU A 95 -8.07 7.50 -20.58
C GLU A 95 -7.50 7.14 -19.21
N LEU A 96 -7.84 7.90 -18.15
CA LEU A 96 -7.45 7.61 -16.78
C LEU A 96 -8.29 6.51 -16.12
N ASN A 97 -9.29 5.97 -16.82
CA ASN A 97 -10.14 4.86 -16.37
C ASN A 97 -10.67 5.01 -14.92
N SER A 98 -10.96 6.25 -14.51
CA SER A 98 -11.37 6.57 -13.13
C SER A 98 -12.69 5.92 -12.72
N LYS A 99 -13.54 5.54 -13.68
CA LYS A 99 -14.84 4.90 -13.43
C LYS A 99 -14.72 3.59 -12.65
N ALA A 100 -13.65 2.80 -12.88
CA ALA A 100 -13.42 1.56 -12.16
C ALA A 100 -13.17 1.84 -10.66
N VAL A 101 -12.39 2.89 -10.36
CA VAL A 101 -12.14 3.32 -8.98
C VAL A 101 -13.43 3.87 -8.36
N ASP A 102 -14.16 4.71 -9.07
CA ASP A 102 -15.40 5.32 -8.58
C ASP A 102 -16.45 4.25 -8.25
N PHE A 103 -16.60 3.24 -9.12
CA PHE A 103 -17.50 2.11 -8.89
C PHE A 103 -17.10 1.31 -7.65
N HIS A 104 -15.82 0.87 -7.58
CA HIS A 104 -15.32 0.14 -6.42
C HIS A 104 -15.52 0.93 -5.12
N GLN A 105 -15.24 2.23 -5.12
CA GLN A 105 -15.35 3.05 -3.91
C GLN A 105 -16.81 3.30 -3.52
N SER A 106 -17.69 3.60 -4.47
CA SER A 106 -19.12 3.77 -4.18
C SER A 106 -19.75 2.46 -3.67
N PHE A 107 -19.36 1.32 -4.22
CA PHE A 107 -19.77 0.01 -3.72
C PHE A 107 -19.27 -0.22 -2.28
N SER A 108 -17.97 0.03 -2.02
CA SER A 108 -17.34 -0.18 -0.70
C SER A 108 -17.93 0.71 0.40
N PHE A 109 -18.54 1.86 0.06
CA PHE A 109 -19.14 2.79 1.01
C PHE A 109 -20.67 2.81 0.97
N SER A 110 -21.27 1.94 0.15
CA SER A 110 -22.72 1.78 0.10
C SER A 110 -23.22 1.02 1.33
N ARG A 111 -24.28 1.54 1.96
CA ARG A 111 -24.98 0.84 3.06
C ARG A 111 -25.71 -0.43 2.60
N ILE A 112 -25.95 -0.58 1.30
CA ILE A 112 -26.67 -1.73 0.74
C ILE A 112 -25.72 -2.91 0.55
N PHE A 113 -24.45 -2.65 0.20
CA PHE A 113 -23.51 -3.67 -0.24
C PHE A 113 -22.40 -3.98 0.77
N THR A 114 -22.29 -3.22 1.85
CA THR A 114 -21.24 -3.44 2.86
C THR A 114 -21.87 -3.52 4.25
N SER A 115 -21.35 -4.45 5.05
CA SER A 115 -21.76 -4.63 6.45
C SER A 115 -21.14 -3.55 7.35
N ASP A 116 -21.81 -3.30 8.46
CA ASP A 116 -21.30 -2.52 9.57
C ASP A 116 -20.24 -3.32 10.37
N ILE A 117 -19.68 -2.72 11.42
CA ILE A 117 -18.80 -3.41 12.36
C ILE A 117 -19.56 -4.58 13.01
N GLN A 118 -18.99 -5.79 12.92
CA GLN A 118 -19.60 -7.02 13.41
C GLN A 118 -18.87 -7.56 14.62
N ASN A 119 -19.60 -8.31 15.47
CA ASN A 119 -19.09 -9.08 16.61
C ASN A 119 -18.26 -8.27 17.62
N LEU A 120 -18.45 -6.96 17.69
CA LEU A 120 -17.73 -6.08 18.59
C LEU A 120 -18.22 -6.28 20.04
N GLN A 121 -17.34 -6.77 20.90
CA GLN A 121 -17.60 -6.96 22.35
C GLN A 121 -16.53 -6.23 23.20
N SER A 122 -15.53 -5.62 22.55
CA SER A 122 -14.53 -4.75 23.14
C SER A 122 -14.50 -3.42 22.39
N ARG A 123 -13.45 -2.61 22.56
CA ARG A 123 -13.24 -1.38 21.79
C ARG A 123 -12.26 -1.55 20.63
N THR A 124 -11.92 -2.80 20.31
CA THR A 124 -10.94 -3.18 19.30
C THR A 124 -11.60 -3.80 18.08
N ILE A 125 -11.23 -3.38 16.89
CA ILE A 125 -11.66 -4.00 15.65
C ILE A 125 -10.46 -4.47 14.80
N PHE A 126 -10.68 -5.51 14.00
CA PHE A 126 -9.83 -5.90 12.89
C PHE A 126 -10.35 -5.29 11.60
N PHE A 127 -9.47 -4.56 10.89
CA PHE A 127 -9.71 -3.94 9.59
C PHE A 127 -8.78 -4.58 8.54
N PRO A 128 -9.19 -5.67 7.88
CA PRO A 128 -8.33 -6.46 6.99
C PRO A 128 -7.89 -5.67 5.74
N GLY A 129 -8.72 -4.75 5.27
CA GLY A 129 -8.54 -4.03 4.02
C GLY A 129 -9.16 -4.76 2.82
N CYS A 130 -9.60 -3.97 1.82
CA CYS A 130 -10.41 -4.46 0.70
C CYS A 130 -9.68 -5.47 -0.20
N ALA A 131 -8.36 -5.29 -0.42
CA ALA A 131 -7.61 -6.21 -1.28
C ALA A 131 -7.48 -7.60 -0.67
N LEU A 132 -7.21 -7.71 0.63
CA LEU A 132 -7.11 -9.00 1.32
C LEU A 132 -8.48 -9.69 1.35
N MET A 133 -9.55 -8.94 1.65
CA MET A 133 -10.92 -9.45 1.61
C MET A 133 -11.32 -10.01 0.26
N ALA A 134 -10.95 -9.33 -0.82
CA ALA A 134 -11.33 -9.73 -2.18
C ALA A 134 -10.55 -10.95 -2.71
N ASN A 135 -9.28 -11.07 -2.32
CA ASN A 135 -8.40 -12.11 -2.88
C ASN A 135 -8.26 -13.34 -1.97
N SER A 136 -8.45 -13.18 -0.66
CA SER A 136 -8.19 -14.24 0.32
C SER A 136 -9.19 -14.18 1.49
N PRO A 137 -10.50 -14.32 1.27
CA PRO A 137 -11.52 -14.18 2.31
C PRO A 137 -11.36 -15.25 3.43
N GLU A 138 -10.97 -16.46 3.09
CA GLU A 138 -10.68 -17.53 4.05
C GLU A 138 -9.51 -17.16 4.98
N ILE A 139 -8.44 -16.60 4.43
CA ILE A 139 -7.31 -16.10 5.23
C ILE A 139 -7.74 -14.99 6.18
N VAL A 140 -8.65 -14.12 5.74
CA VAL A 140 -9.20 -13.06 6.61
C VAL A 140 -9.99 -13.67 7.76
N GLU A 141 -10.82 -14.67 7.49
CA GLU A 141 -11.61 -15.38 8.51
C GLU A 141 -10.69 -16.07 9.53
N ASN A 142 -9.71 -16.83 9.08
CA ASN A 142 -8.76 -17.54 9.95
C ASN A 142 -7.92 -16.56 10.78
N THR A 143 -7.44 -15.44 10.17
CA THR A 143 -6.76 -14.38 10.89
C THR A 143 -7.65 -13.73 11.95
N TYR A 144 -8.92 -13.50 11.62
CA TYR A 144 -9.89 -12.92 12.55
C TYR A 144 -10.19 -13.85 13.73
N ASN A 145 -10.36 -15.14 13.46
CA ASN A 145 -10.59 -16.14 14.51
C ASN A 145 -9.41 -16.18 15.48
N TYR A 146 -8.17 -16.20 14.95
CA TYR A 146 -6.98 -16.12 15.77
C TYR A 146 -6.92 -14.83 16.60
N LEU A 147 -7.22 -13.68 16.00
CA LEU A 147 -7.25 -12.41 16.75
C LEU A 147 -8.26 -12.42 17.89
N ARG A 148 -9.41 -13.08 17.74
CA ARG A 148 -10.39 -13.23 18.83
C ARG A 148 -9.92 -14.13 19.97
N GLU A 149 -9.04 -15.08 19.70
CA GLU A 149 -8.42 -15.91 20.73
C GLU A 149 -7.39 -15.10 21.55
N VAL A 150 -6.54 -14.33 20.87
CA VAL A 150 -5.46 -13.59 21.53
C VAL A 150 -5.85 -12.21 22.04
N ILE A 151 -6.94 -11.63 21.52
CA ILE A 151 -7.57 -10.38 21.94
C ILE A 151 -9.09 -10.57 21.96
N PRO A 152 -9.63 -11.11 23.07
CA PRO A 152 -11.06 -11.40 23.17
C PRO A 152 -11.93 -10.16 22.94
N GLY A 153 -13.08 -10.37 22.30
CA GLY A 153 -14.05 -9.31 22.02
C GLY A 153 -13.71 -8.44 20.80
N THR A 154 -12.63 -8.74 20.07
CA THR A 154 -12.29 -8.05 18.81
C THR A 154 -13.43 -8.19 17.80
N GLY A 155 -13.90 -7.06 17.26
CA GLY A 155 -14.85 -7.02 16.14
C GLY A 155 -14.13 -7.05 14.80
N ILE A 156 -14.89 -7.15 13.70
CA ILE A 156 -14.36 -7.05 12.33
C ILE A 156 -15.11 -5.99 11.54
N TYR A 157 -14.36 -5.20 10.74
CA TYR A 157 -14.92 -4.22 9.83
C TYR A 157 -14.34 -4.37 8.43
N ALA A 158 -15.12 -5.02 7.57
CA ALA A 158 -14.76 -5.33 6.19
C ALA A 158 -15.12 -4.17 5.24
N LYS A 159 -14.30 -3.11 5.25
CA LYS A 159 -14.51 -1.91 4.44
C LYS A 159 -13.22 -1.41 3.79
N CYS A 160 -13.34 -0.48 2.85
CA CYS A 160 -12.19 0.21 2.25
C CYS A 160 -11.81 1.44 3.09
N CYS A 161 -10.53 1.78 3.16
CA CYS A 161 -10.06 3.01 3.83
C CYS A 161 -10.21 4.29 2.98
N GLY A 162 -10.70 4.20 1.74
CA GLY A 162 -10.88 5.33 0.84
C GLY A 162 -9.62 5.79 0.08
N LYS A 163 -8.47 5.20 0.32
CA LYS A 163 -7.20 5.60 -0.31
C LYS A 163 -7.21 5.63 -1.84
N PRO A 164 -7.88 4.71 -2.57
CA PRO A 164 -7.98 4.80 -4.03
C PRO A 164 -8.59 6.12 -4.51
N THR A 165 -9.64 6.62 -3.84
CA THR A 165 -10.26 7.91 -4.14
C THR A 165 -9.30 9.07 -3.93
N LEU A 166 -8.56 9.07 -2.81
CA LEU A 166 -7.53 10.06 -2.51
C LEU A 166 -6.42 10.05 -3.57
N PHE A 167 -5.97 8.87 -3.97
CA PHE A 167 -4.93 8.72 -4.99
C PHE A 167 -5.37 9.16 -6.39
N MET A 168 -6.66 9.13 -6.69
CA MET A 168 -7.19 9.76 -7.90
C MET A 168 -7.25 11.31 -7.82
N GLY A 169 -6.85 11.93 -6.71
CA GLY A 169 -6.93 13.37 -6.49
C GLY A 169 -8.30 13.86 -6.02
N LYS A 170 -9.28 12.98 -5.82
CA LYS A 170 -10.67 13.30 -5.44
C LYS A 170 -10.78 13.49 -3.93
N GLU A 171 -10.08 14.52 -3.40
CA GLU A 171 -9.98 14.74 -1.95
C GLU A 171 -11.32 14.97 -1.26
N GLY A 172 -12.20 15.78 -1.85
CA GLY A 172 -13.53 16.02 -1.28
C GLY A 172 -14.33 14.73 -1.14
N LYS A 173 -14.30 13.87 -2.16
CA LYS A 173 -14.99 12.57 -2.12
C LYS A 173 -14.34 11.60 -1.13
N PHE A 174 -13.02 11.64 -1.00
CA PHE A 174 -12.31 10.89 0.03
C PHE A 174 -12.78 11.30 1.44
N ARG A 175 -12.90 12.60 1.70
CA ARG A 175 -13.39 13.11 3.00
C ARG A 175 -14.81 12.65 3.32
N GLU A 176 -15.70 12.60 2.32
CA GLU A 176 -17.06 12.06 2.50
C GLU A 176 -17.01 10.58 2.90
N TYR A 177 -16.24 9.77 2.19
CA TYR A 177 -16.08 8.34 2.47
C TYR A 177 -15.41 8.08 3.81
N PHE A 178 -14.35 8.83 4.11
CA PHE A 178 -13.64 8.67 5.38
C PHE A 178 -14.51 9.10 6.57
N GLY A 179 -15.34 10.14 6.39
CA GLY A 179 -16.32 10.57 7.38
C GLY A 179 -17.35 9.51 7.75
N ILE A 180 -17.69 8.60 6.81
CA ILE A 180 -18.54 7.43 7.11
C ILE A 180 -17.82 6.48 8.08
N LEU A 181 -16.53 6.20 7.86
CA LEU A 181 -15.73 5.36 8.76
C LEU A 181 -15.63 5.99 10.16
N GLU A 182 -15.25 7.27 10.23
CA GLU A 182 -15.09 7.98 11.52
C GLU A 182 -16.40 8.01 12.31
N LYS A 183 -17.53 8.23 11.62
CA LYS A 183 -18.84 8.20 12.24
C LYS A 183 -19.11 6.83 12.87
N GLU A 184 -18.89 5.77 12.13
CA GLU A 184 -19.16 4.41 12.59
C GLU A 184 -18.21 4.00 13.72
N PHE A 185 -16.93 4.34 13.65
CA PHE A 185 -15.98 4.11 14.75
C PHE A 185 -16.45 4.79 16.04
N ARG A 186 -16.87 6.04 15.94
CA ARG A 186 -17.36 6.80 17.10
C ARG A 186 -18.67 6.25 17.66
N GLU A 187 -19.65 5.93 16.80
CA GLU A 187 -20.96 5.41 17.22
C GLU A 187 -20.86 4.04 17.88
N LYS A 188 -19.88 3.22 17.47
CA LYS A 188 -19.60 1.91 18.05
C LYS A 188 -18.61 1.94 19.22
N GLY A 189 -18.05 3.11 19.56
CA GLY A 189 -17.07 3.25 20.65
C GLY A 189 -15.74 2.54 20.37
N VAL A 190 -15.31 2.50 19.10
CA VAL A 190 -14.01 1.93 18.71
C VAL A 190 -12.90 2.85 19.21
N GLU A 191 -11.90 2.27 19.88
CA GLU A 191 -10.71 2.99 20.35
C GLU A 191 -9.42 2.46 19.68
N ARG A 192 -9.43 1.17 19.27
CA ARG A 192 -8.28 0.52 18.67
C ARG A 192 -8.63 -0.19 17.37
N ILE A 193 -7.79 0.00 16.35
CA ILE A 193 -7.96 -0.61 15.02
C ILE A 193 -6.71 -1.41 14.66
N ILE A 194 -6.86 -2.73 14.51
CA ILE A 194 -5.82 -3.62 13.99
C ILE A 194 -5.97 -3.69 12.48
N THR A 195 -4.96 -3.25 11.74
CA THR A 195 -5.02 -3.19 10.28
C THR A 195 -4.21 -4.30 9.62
N GLY A 196 -4.82 -5.04 8.68
CA GLY A 196 -4.14 -6.05 7.86
C GLY A 196 -3.43 -5.48 6.62
N CYS A 197 -3.72 -4.22 6.26
CA CYS A 197 -3.20 -3.57 5.05
C CYS A 197 -2.40 -2.30 5.40
N GLN A 198 -1.19 -2.16 4.84
CA GLN A 198 -0.29 -1.02 5.08
C GLN A 198 -0.86 0.31 4.59
N ASN A 199 -1.64 0.28 3.49
CA ASN A 199 -2.35 1.48 3.05
C ASN A 199 -3.45 1.89 4.04
N CYS A 200 -4.19 0.92 4.61
CA CYS A 200 -5.19 1.20 5.63
C CYS A 200 -4.56 1.74 6.91
N PHE A 201 -3.45 1.14 7.37
CA PHE A 201 -2.67 1.61 8.51
C PHE A 201 -2.34 3.09 8.38
N MET A 202 -1.68 3.47 7.27
CA MET A 202 -1.29 4.86 7.02
C MET A 202 -2.49 5.78 6.84
N THR A 203 -3.53 5.35 6.11
CA THR A 203 -4.67 6.22 5.81
C THR A 203 -5.51 6.49 7.04
N ILE A 204 -5.82 5.47 7.82
CA ILE A 204 -6.62 5.63 9.05
C ILE A 204 -5.79 6.39 10.08
N GLY A 205 -4.53 6.01 10.31
CA GLY A 205 -3.67 6.69 11.29
C GLY A 205 -3.43 8.18 11.01
N GLN A 206 -3.35 8.56 9.73
CA GLN A 206 -3.14 9.96 9.33
C GLN A 206 -4.41 10.83 9.35
N ASN A 207 -5.59 10.23 9.25
CA ASN A 207 -6.84 10.97 9.10
C ASN A 207 -7.77 10.84 10.32
N SER A 208 -7.61 9.84 11.19
CA SER A 208 -8.39 9.69 12.41
C SER A 208 -7.73 10.36 13.60
N LYS A 209 -8.53 10.98 14.46
CA LYS A 209 -8.07 11.57 15.73
C LYS A 209 -8.54 10.71 16.89
N GLY A 210 -7.63 10.43 17.83
CA GLY A 210 -7.96 9.73 19.08
C GLY A 210 -8.17 8.22 18.96
N LEU A 211 -7.83 7.63 17.80
CA LEU A 211 -7.83 6.18 17.58
C LEU A 211 -6.41 5.63 17.65
N GLU A 212 -6.23 4.54 18.37
CA GLU A 212 -5.01 3.74 18.32
C GLU A 212 -5.04 2.85 17.06
N VAL A 213 -4.17 3.12 16.09
CA VAL A 213 -4.05 2.31 14.88
C VAL A 213 -2.78 1.48 14.96
N VAL A 214 -2.95 0.16 15.02
CA VAL A 214 -1.83 -0.79 15.11
C VAL A 214 -1.79 -1.69 13.87
N SER A 215 -0.60 -2.13 13.51
CA SER A 215 -0.45 -3.10 12.44
C SER A 215 -0.75 -4.51 12.95
N LEU A 216 -1.39 -5.34 12.12
CA LEU A 216 -1.54 -6.78 12.38
C LEU A 216 -0.17 -7.44 12.67
N TRP A 217 0.88 -6.97 12.00
CA TRP A 217 2.24 -7.51 12.16
C TRP A 217 2.78 -7.26 13.57
N GLU A 218 2.54 -6.09 14.16
CA GLU A 218 2.90 -5.79 15.55
C GLU A 218 2.15 -6.69 16.53
N VAL A 219 0.86 -6.94 16.26
CA VAL A 219 0.05 -7.84 17.09
C VAL A 219 0.58 -9.28 17.02
N LEU A 220 0.83 -9.80 15.82
CA LEU A 220 1.35 -11.16 15.63
C LEU A 220 2.76 -11.35 16.21
N ALA A 221 3.63 -10.35 16.06
CA ALA A 221 4.97 -10.41 16.65
C ALA A 221 4.94 -10.41 18.18
N THR A 222 3.99 -9.66 18.78
CA THR A 222 3.90 -9.48 20.25
C THR A 222 3.10 -10.60 20.93
N LYS A 223 1.98 -11.03 20.33
CA LYS A 223 1.11 -12.08 20.88
C LYS A 223 1.55 -13.49 20.50
N GLY A 224 2.46 -13.60 19.55
CA GLY A 224 2.91 -14.83 18.91
C GLY A 224 2.13 -15.17 17.65
N ILE A 225 2.62 -16.12 16.90
CA ILE A 225 1.96 -16.77 15.78
C ILE A 225 1.20 -18.02 16.24
N PRO A 226 0.28 -18.60 15.46
CA PRO A 226 -0.32 -19.90 15.80
C PRO A 226 0.76 -20.93 16.10
N LYS A 227 0.63 -21.64 17.24
CA LYS A 227 1.69 -22.54 17.77
C LYS A 227 2.07 -23.63 16.78
N GLU A 228 1.10 -24.16 16.04
CA GLU A 228 1.26 -25.21 15.03
C GLU A 228 2.01 -24.71 13.77
N LYS A 229 2.16 -23.42 13.62
CA LYS A 229 2.91 -22.81 12.52
C LYS A 229 4.35 -22.47 12.89
N ALA A 230 4.72 -22.56 14.15
CA ALA A 230 6.08 -22.29 14.59
C ALA A 230 7.07 -23.31 13.99
N GLY A 231 8.08 -22.80 13.28
CA GLY A 231 9.15 -23.62 12.70
C GLY A 231 8.80 -24.36 11.41
N ILE A 232 7.58 -24.19 10.83
CA ILE A 232 7.17 -24.89 9.60
C ILE A 232 8.07 -24.60 8.39
N GLY A 233 8.76 -23.46 8.41
CA GLY A 233 9.67 -23.05 7.34
C GLY A 233 10.97 -23.84 7.30
N LYS A 234 11.36 -24.53 8.39
CA LYS A 234 12.57 -25.34 8.46
C LYS A 234 12.55 -26.54 7.50
N ASP A 235 11.36 -27.02 7.19
CA ASP A 235 11.16 -28.17 6.29
C ASP A 235 10.98 -27.76 4.83
N LEU A 236 11.09 -26.47 4.51
CA LEU A 236 11.05 -25.98 3.14
C LEU A 236 12.43 -26.15 2.50
N ASP A 237 12.44 -26.65 1.28
CA ASP A 237 13.64 -26.89 0.47
C ASP A 237 13.96 -25.72 -0.49
N PHE A 238 13.36 -24.56 -0.27
CA PHE A 238 13.55 -23.35 -1.06
C PHE A 238 13.56 -22.08 -0.20
N ASP A 239 14.27 -21.08 -0.69
CA ASP A 239 14.40 -19.79 -0.03
C ASP A 239 13.40 -18.77 -0.56
N PHE A 240 13.11 -17.79 0.27
CA PHE A 240 12.32 -16.62 -0.12
C PHE A 240 13.19 -15.38 -0.27
N THR A 241 12.70 -14.41 -1.05
CA THR A 241 13.16 -13.02 -0.98
C THR A 241 12.07 -12.16 -0.35
N LEU A 242 12.38 -11.45 0.71
CA LEU A 242 11.42 -10.58 1.40
C LEU A 242 11.25 -9.24 0.65
N HIS A 243 10.00 -8.88 0.35
CA HIS A 243 9.63 -7.59 -0.19
C HIS A 243 8.86 -6.75 0.83
N ASP A 244 9.43 -5.60 1.23
CA ASP A 244 8.75 -4.62 2.09
C ASP A 244 7.82 -3.70 1.28
N PRO A 245 6.54 -3.58 1.64
CA PRO A 245 5.59 -2.66 0.99
C PRO A 245 5.91 -1.19 1.26
N CYS A 246 5.83 -0.37 0.22
CA CYS A 246 6.21 1.03 0.28
C CYS A 246 5.32 1.98 1.13
N PRO A 247 4.05 1.70 1.45
CA PRO A 247 3.26 2.63 2.28
C PRO A 247 3.83 2.84 3.68
N THR A 248 4.43 1.80 4.27
CA THR A 248 4.98 1.82 5.64
C THR A 248 6.50 1.90 5.67
N ARG A 249 7.13 2.47 4.62
CA ARG A 249 8.59 2.58 4.51
C ARG A 249 9.28 3.24 5.72
N SER A 250 8.63 4.20 6.35
CA SER A 250 9.14 4.92 7.52
C SER A 250 8.69 4.34 8.87
N VAL A 251 8.08 3.15 8.88
CA VAL A 251 7.52 2.52 10.09
C VAL A 251 8.36 1.30 10.47
N ASN A 252 9.49 1.55 11.13
CA ASN A 252 10.47 0.51 11.46
C ASN A 252 9.90 -0.63 12.29
N ILE A 253 8.97 -0.34 13.22
CA ILE A 253 8.35 -1.37 14.05
C ILE A 253 7.65 -2.45 13.22
N ILE A 254 7.03 -2.09 12.10
CA ILE A 254 6.39 -3.06 11.19
C ILE A 254 7.46 -3.93 10.52
N HIS A 255 8.57 -3.33 10.08
CA HIS A 255 9.66 -4.07 9.45
C HIS A 255 10.25 -5.13 10.38
N GLU A 256 10.51 -4.75 11.62
CA GLU A 256 11.09 -5.66 12.62
C GLU A 256 10.06 -6.71 13.07
N SER A 257 8.79 -6.34 13.22
CA SER A 257 7.72 -7.29 13.54
C SER A 257 7.58 -8.38 12.48
N VAL A 258 7.64 -8.01 11.21
CA VAL A 258 7.59 -8.98 10.11
C VAL A 258 8.77 -9.94 10.16
N ARG A 259 9.98 -9.45 10.39
CA ARG A 259 11.18 -10.29 10.49
C ARG A 259 11.10 -11.25 11.68
N SER A 260 10.62 -10.76 12.82
CA SER A 260 10.36 -11.63 13.99
C SER A 260 9.33 -12.73 13.69
N ILE A 261 8.28 -12.44 12.90
CA ILE A 261 7.32 -13.46 12.46
C ILE A 261 7.98 -14.49 11.54
N LEU A 262 8.84 -14.06 10.60
CA LEU A 262 9.55 -14.98 9.70
C LEU A 262 10.53 -15.88 10.48
N GLU A 263 11.19 -15.34 11.52
CA GLU A 263 12.03 -16.11 12.44
C GLU A 263 11.22 -17.15 13.23
N GLN A 264 10.07 -16.76 13.77
CA GLN A 264 9.15 -17.69 14.47
C GLN A 264 8.66 -18.80 13.53
N LEU A 265 8.39 -18.48 12.26
CA LEU A 265 8.07 -19.46 11.23
C LEU A 265 9.27 -20.36 10.86
N GLY A 266 10.50 -19.98 11.23
CA GLY A 266 11.72 -20.71 10.85
C GLY A 266 12.05 -20.61 9.36
N LEU A 267 11.63 -19.55 8.69
CA LEU A 267 11.84 -19.37 7.24
C LEU A 267 13.26 -18.91 6.93
N SER A 268 13.87 -19.54 5.92
CA SER A 268 15.05 -19.00 5.25
C SER A 268 14.63 -17.95 4.22
N TYR A 269 15.19 -16.75 4.31
CA TYR A 269 14.91 -15.66 3.36
C TYR A 269 16.08 -14.73 3.18
N GLY A 270 16.19 -14.18 1.96
CA GLY A 270 17.08 -13.07 1.62
C GLY A 270 16.35 -11.74 1.60
N GLU A 271 17.08 -10.67 1.81
CA GLU A 271 16.56 -9.30 1.67
C GLU A 271 16.72 -8.82 0.21
N MET A 272 15.75 -8.06 -0.30
CA MET A 272 15.96 -7.32 -1.53
C MET A 272 17.02 -6.22 -1.32
N LYS A 273 17.79 -5.89 -2.37
CA LYS A 273 18.80 -4.83 -2.33
C LYS A 273 18.26 -3.50 -1.77
N PHE A 274 17.04 -3.15 -2.16
CA PHE A 274 16.30 -2.01 -1.62
C PHE A 274 15.18 -2.53 -0.74
N ASN A 275 15.35 -2.46 0.56
CA ASN A 275 14.41 -2.95 1.58
C ASN A 275 14.06 -1.88 2.61
N ARG A 276 13.16 -2.17 3.52
CA ARG A 276 12.70 -1.29 4.60
C ARG A 276 12.35 0.10 4.06
N ASN A 277 12.95 1.17 4.63
CA ASN A 277 12.71 2.55 4.23
C ASN A 277 13.06 2.82 2.76
N ARG A 278 14.08 2.16 2.21
CA ARG A 278 14.51 2.31 0.82
C ARG A 278 13.79 1.38 -0.17
N THR A 279 12.80 0.62 0.27
CA THR A 279 12.07 -0.30 -0.61
C THR A 279 11.57 0.39 -1.88
N LEU A 280 11.66 -0.31 -3.01
CA LEU A 280 11.10 0.16 -4.29
C LEU A 280 9.66 -0.31 -4.44
N CYS A 281 8.88 0.44 -5.23
CA CYS A 281 7.48 0.12 -5.49
C CYS A 281 7.33 -1.17 -6.29
N CYS A 282 6.36 -2.00 -5.88
CA CYS A 282 5.99 -3.22 -6.58
C CYS A 282 5.25 -2.99 -7.91
N GLY A 283 4.79 -1.76 -8.20
CA GLY A 283 4.03 -1.44 -9.41
C GLY A 283 2.51 -1.37 -9.24
N SER A 284 1.97 -1.62 -8.03
CA SER A 284 0.52 -1.52 -7.77
C SER A 284 0.08 -0.20 -7.11
N GLY A 285 1.00 0.78 -6.93
CA GLY A 285 0.70 2.05 -6.27
C GLY A 285 -0.05 3.04 -7.15
N GLY A 286 -0.62 4.09 -6.52
CA GLY A 286 -1.11 5.30 -7.18
C GLY A 286 -2.21 5.10 -8.22
N MET A 287 -2.85 3.94 -8.30
CA MET A 287 -3.81 3.57 -9.35
C MET A 287 -3.21 3.52 -10.77
N VAL A 288 -1.87 3.52 -10.88
CA VAL A 288 -1.15 3.59 -12.16
C VAL A 288 -1.44 2.38 -13.05
N GLY A 289 -1.76 1.21 -12.48
CA GLY A 289 -2.21 0.05 -13.24
C GLY A 289 -3.45 0.30 -14.12
N LEU A 290 -4.29 1.28 -13.74
CA LEU A 290 -5.47 1.69 -14.50
C LEU A 290 -5.18 2.89 -15.43
N THR A 291 -4.32 3.81 -15.00
CA THR A 291 -4.07 5.07 -15.70
C THR A 291 -2.93 4.97 -16.72
N GLU A 292 -1.85 4.28 -16.40
CA GLU A 292 -0.67 4.08 -17.23
C GLU A 292 -0.11 2.65 -17.07
N PRO A 293 -0.79 1.60 -17.61
CA PRO A 293 -0.46 0.18 -17.37
C PRO A 293 0.97 -0.19 -17.75
N LYS A 294 1.55 0.46 -18.78
CA LYS A 294 2.93 0.20 -19.21
C LYS A 294 3.93 0.56 -18.11
N ILE A 295 3.78 1.73 -17.49
CA ILE A 295 4.63 2.17 -16.39
C ILE A 295 4.46 1.25 -15.17
N ALA A 296 3.24 0.83 -14.88
CA ALA A 296 2.98 -0.14 -13.82
C ALA A 296 3.74 -1.45 -14.06
N LYS A 297 3.68 -1.97 -15.29
CA LYS A 297 4.42 -3.18 -15.71
C LYS A 297 5.93 -3.00 -15.58
N ASP A 298 6.48 -1.85 -15.98
CA ASP A 298 7.92 -1.56 -15.88
C ASP A 298 8.39 -1.57 -14.42
N HIS A 299 7.60 -0.98 -13.50
CA HIS A 299 7.87 -1.07 -12.06
C HIS A 299 7.81 -2.50 -11.54
N THR A 300 6.78 -3.25 -11.93
CA THR A 300 6.57 -4.64 -11.51
C THR A 300 7.71 -5.54 -11.98
N SER A 301 8.03 -5.51 -13.26
CA SER A 301 9.09 -6.34 -13.86
C SER A 301 10.45 -6.03 -13.23
N ARG A 302 10.76 -4.75 -13.06
CA ARG A 302 11.98 -4.32 -12.40
C ARG A 302 12.05 -4.85 -10.97
N ARG A 303 10.97 -4.67 -10.18
CA ARG A 303 10.98 -5.08 -8.78
C ARG A 303 11.06 -6.60 -8.61
N ALA A 304 10.34 -7.34 -9.44
CA ALA A 304 10.39 -8.80 -9.45
C ALA A 304 11.79 -9.33 -9.82
N SER A 305 12.47 -8.69 -10.77
CA SER A 305 13.84 -9.10 -11.18
C SER A 305 14.92 -8.84 -10.13
N GLU A 306 14.65 -8.02 -9.10
CA GLU A 306 15.58 -7.78 -7.99
C GLU A 306 15.58 -8.92 -6.95
N ALA A 307 14.60 -9.84 -7.00
CA ALA A 307 14.54 -10.95 -6.08
C ALA A 307 15.62 -12.00 -6.42
N SER A 308 16.42 -12.36 -5.41
CA SER A 308 17.48 -13.37 -5.51
C SER A 308 16.93 -14.79 -5.59
N ALA A 309 15.76 -15.06 -5.00
CA ALA A 309 15.06 -16.33 -5.04
C ALA A 309 13.90 -16.30 -6.06
N ASP A 310 13.41 -17.48 -6.43
CA ASP A 310 12.21 -17.61 -7.27
C ASP A 310 10.93 -17.29 -6.51
N TYR A 311 10.98 -17.43 -5.18
CA TYR A 311 9.87 -17.18 -4.28
C TYR A 311 10.03 -15.82 -3.59
N ILE A 312 8.96 -15.03 -3.64
CA ILE A 312 8.89 -13.75 -2.92
C ILE A 312 7.86 -13.88 -1.79
N ILE A 313 8.25 -13.43 -0.60
CA ILE A 313 7.32 -13.27 0.51
C ILE A 313 7.11 -11.78 0.79
N THR A 314 5.87 -11.41 1.02
CA THR A 314 5.50 -10.03 1.34
C THR A 314 4.30 -9.98 2.29
N TYR A 315 4.04 -8.84 2.87
CA TYR A 315 2.97 -8.61 3.83
C TYR A 315 1.94 -7.57 3.35
N CYS A 316 1.73 -7.53 2.03
CA CYS A 316 0.72 -6.70 1.37
C CYS A 316 0.14 -7.45 0.17
N GLN A 317 -1.18 -7.66 0.17
CA GLN A 317 -1.87 -8.41 -0.89
C GLN A 317 -1.62 -7.83 -2.30
N GLU A 318 -1.66 -6.51 -2.45
CA GLU A 318 -1.38 -5.87 -3.74
C GLU A 318 0.07 -6.10 -4.21
N CYS A 319 1.01 -6.19 -3.27
CA CYS A 319 2.40 -6.53 -3.62
C CYS A 319 2.52 -7.99 -4.03
N THR A 320 1.83 -8.92 -3.34
CA THR A 320 1.76 -10.34 -3.71
C THR A 320 1.32 -10.51 -5.16
N GLU A 321 0.17 -9.92 -5.50
CA GLU A 321 -0.38 -9.98 -6.86
C GLU A 321 0.55 -9.31 -7.90
N SER A 322 1.20 -8.22 -7.52
CA SER A 322 2.12 -7.53 -8.39
C SER A 322 3.35 -8.38 -8.71
N MET A 323 3.95 -9.03 -7.72
CA MET A 323 5.11 -9.89 -7.93
C MET A 323 4.75 -11.12 -8.79
N ARG A 324 3.54 -11.69 -8.62
CA ARG A 324 3.00 -12.75 -9.49
C ARG A 324 2.91 -12.29 -10.94
N ARG A 325 2.35 -11.10 -11.19
CA ARG A 325 2.32 -10.48 -12.53
C ARG A 325 3.72 -10.22 -13.10
N GLY A 326 4.72 -10.04 -12.24
CA GLY A 326 6.13 -9.91 -12.58
C GLY A 326 6.84 -11.22 -12.88
N GLY A 327 6.13 -12.37 -12.85
CA GLY A 327 6.67 -13.69 -13.18
C GLY A 327 7.35 -14.42 -12.01
N LYS A 328 7.19 -13.93 -10.77
CA LYS A 328 7.71 -14.59 -9.57
C LYS A 328 6.60 -15.31 -8.80
N LYS A 329 6.92 -16.43 -8.17
CA LYS A 329 6.02 -17.08 -7.22
C LYS A 329 5.99 -16.23 -5.96
N SER A 330 4.85 -15.64 -5.63
CA SER A 330 4.75 -14.72 -4.50
C SER A 330 3.64 -15.11 -3.54
N TYR A 331 3.96 -15.04 -2.26
CA TYR A 331 3.08 -15.41 -1.16
C TYR A 331 2.92 -14.26 -0.18
N HIS A 332 1.71 -14.14 0.36
CA HIS A 332 1.46 -13.28 1.50
C HIS A 332 1.87 -14.01 2.79
N ILE A 333 2.46 -13.33 3.77
CA ILE A 333 2.84 -13.97 5.04
C ILE A 333 1.65 -14.69 5.70
N LEU A 334 0.44 -14.15 5.57
CA LEU A 334 -0.77 -14.76 6.10
C LEU A 334 -1.11 -16.11 5.42
N ASP A 335 -0.67 -16.35 4.18
CA ASP A 335 -0.82 -17.66 3.54
C ASP A 335 -0.07 -18.73 4.35
N LEU A 336 1.13 -18.41 4.85
CA LEU A 336 1.92 -19.32 5.66
C LEU A 336 1.32 -19.54 7.05
N LEU A 337 0.73 -18.51 7.62
CA LEU A 337 0.19 -18.53 8.98
C LEU A 337 -1.20 -19.17 9.07
N PHE A 338 -2.05 -18.97 8.04
CA PHE A 338 -3.48 -19.24 8.14
C PHE A 338 -4.08 -20.08 7.01
N ARG A 339 -3.25 -20.57 6.07
CA ARG A 339 -3.70 -21.53 5.08
C ARG A 339 -3.34 -22.95 5.51
N ASP A 340 -4.30 -23.87 5.45
CA ASP A 340 -4.10 -25.25 5.92
C ASP A 340 -3.27 -26.08 4.94
N ASP A 341 -3.38 -25.82 3.64
CA ASP A 341 -2.74 -26.56 2.55
C ASP A 341 -1.34 -26.04 2.16
N PHE A 342 -0.77 -25.11 2.94
CA PHE A 342 0.53 -24.52 2.59
C PHE A 342 1.63 -25.58 2.39
N GLN A 343 1.61 -26.69 3.13
CA GLN A 343 2.53 -27.81 2.96
C GLN A 343 2.33 -28.53 1.61
N ASN A 344 1.12 -28.51 1.04
CA ASN A 344 0.80 -29.12 -0.25
C ASN A 344 1.28 -28.25 -1.43
N MET A 345 1.57 -26.96 -1.22
CA MET A 345 2.14 -26.07 -2.24
C MET A 345 3.51 -26.54 -2.76
N LYS A 346 4.19 -27.45 -2.03
CA LYS A 346 5.35 -28.19 -2.53
C LYS A 346 5.02 -29.04 -3.78
N GLN A 347 3.79 -29.51 -3.92
CA GLN A 347 3.40 -30.44 -5.00
C GLN A 347 2.94 -29.74 -6.29
N GLU A 348 2.38 -28.53 -6.20
CA GLU A 348 1.94 -27.75 -7.36
C GLU A 348 3.11 -27.14 -8.17
N ASN A 349 4.32 -27.29 -7.66
CA ASN A 349 5.54 -26.67 -8.20
C ASN A 349 6.56 -27.69 -8.76
N LYS A 350 6.18 -28.97 -8.84
CA LYS A 350 6.92 -30.01 -9.61
C LYS A 350 6.26 -30.24 -10.96
#